data_87fed273fd7ca5353e3de60eeacc6138
#
_entry.id   87fed273fd7ca5353e3de60eeacc6138
#
_cell.length_a   1.000
_cell.length_b   1.000
_cell.length_c   1.000
_cell.angle_alpha   90.00
_cell.angle_beta   90.00
_cell.angle_gamma   90.00
#
_symmetry.space_group_name_H-M   'P 1'
#
loop_
_entity.id
_entity.type
_entity.pdbx_description
1 polymer ?
#
loop_
_entity_poly.entity_id
_entity_poly.type
_entity_poly.pdbx_seq_one_letter_code
_entity_poly.pdbx_strand_id
1 'polypeptide(L)'
;FQNEAKILKTVFGQFDGQNMVDEQGKIYPVPGNYASKSRLIEGDSLKLMILEDGTYFFKRVDLVQRIKFIGRVLDRDEHLVIKDKEGRQYRVLEETIRYFALQEGMEVAAETSEGGRWAAIVNVI
;
A
#
# COMPACT_ATOMS: atom_id res chain seq x y z
N PHE A 1 30.79 0.87 7.82
CA PHE A 1 30.13 1.56 7.01
C PHE A 1 29.78 2.87 7.47
N GLN A 2 30.08 3.74 6.92
CA GLN A 2 30.07 4.82 7.51
C GLN A 2 29.80 5.99 6.83
N ASN A 3 29.38 5.92 5.80
CA ASN A 3 29.09 6.96 5.03
C ASN A 3 27.69 7.23 4.94
N GLU A 4 26.98 7.22 6.01
CA GLU A 4 25.59 7.38 6.02
C GLU A 4 25.24 8.83 5.82
N ALA A 5 24.37 9.13 4.91
CA ALA A 5 23.88 10.46 4.71
C ALA A 5 23.04 10.88 5.92
N LYS A 6 23.15 12.12 6.29
CA LYS A 6 22.39 12.63 7.42
C LYS A 6 20.94 12.86 7.03
N ILE A 7 20.06 12.75 8.00
CA ILE A 7 18.65 13.05 7.81
C ILE A 7 18.50 14.57 7.74
N LEU A 8 18.02 15.04 6.61
CA LEU A 8 17.78 16.45 6.40
C LEU A 8 16.42 16.86 6.97
N LYS A 9 15.42 16.00 6.81
CA LYS A 9 14.06 16.31 7.18
C LYS A 9 13.28 15.06 7.46
N THR A 10 12.38 15.12 8.44
CA THR A 10 11.46 14.02 8.74
C THR A 10 10.03 14.52 8.57
N VAL A 11 9.23 13.76 7.84
CA VAL A 11 7.84 14.11 7.57
C VAL A 11 6.95 12.97 8.02
N PHE A 12 5.84 13.28 8.67
CA PHE A 12 4.86 12.26 9.07
C PHE A 12 3.61 12.44 8.22
N GLY A 13 2.99 11.33 7.87
CA GLY A 13 1.76 11.36 7.09
C GLY A 13 1.09 10.01 7.08
N GLN A 14 0.10 9.87 6.21
CA GLN A 14 -0.66 8.63 6.09
C GLN A 14 -0.61 8.10 4.68
N PHE A 15 -0.62 6.78 4.56
CA PHE A 15 -0.66 6.12 3.27
C PHE A 15 -2.08 6.20 2.71
N ASP A 16 -2.20 6.60 1.45
CA ASP A 16 -3.52 6.73 0.82
C ASP A 16 -3.85 5.59 -0.15
N GLY A 17 -3.01 4.59 -0.21
CA GLY A 17 -3.12 3.46 -1.14
C GLY A 17 -1.98 3.45 -2.15
N GLN A 18 -1.39 4.58 -2.44
CA GLN A 18 -0.25 4.71 -3.36
C GLN A 18 0.82 5.64 -2.86
N ASN A 19 0.44 6.67 -2.14
CA ASN A 19 1.35 7.74 -1.73
C ASN A 19 1.21 8.02 -0.23
N MET A 20 2.14 8.78 0.31
CA MET A 20 2.01 9.32 1.65
C MET A 20 1.51 10.76 1.55
N VAL A 21 0.52 11.12 2.35
CA VAL A 21 -0.03 12.48 2.38
C VAL A 21 0.22 13.06 3.77
N ASP A 22 0.85 14.23 3.85
CA ASP A 22 1.12 14.85 5.13
C ASP A 22 -0.05 15.75 5.58
N GLU A 23 0.11 16.40 6.71
CA GLU A 23 -0.96 17.20 7.29
C GLU A 23 -1.37 18.38 6.42
N GLN A 24 -0.48 18.90 5.60
CA GLN A 24 -0.79 19.99 4.70
C GLN A 24 -1.32 19.50 3.35
N GLY A 25 -1.49 18.21 3.20
CA GLY A 25 -1.96 17.65 1.93
C GLY A 25 -0.88 17.44 0.90
N LYS A 26 0.37 17.61 1.27
CA LYS A 26 1.47 17.38 0.33
C LYS A 26 1.65 15.89 0.11
N ILE A 27 1.85 15.50 -1.13
CA ILE A 27 1.93 14.10 -1.55
C ILE A 27 3.38 13.72 -1.77
N TYR A 28 3.78 12.58 -1.20
CA TYR A 28 5.11 12.02 -1.37
C TYR A 28 4.95 10.62 -1.96
N PRO A 29 5.54 10.36 -3.12
CA PRO A 29 5.37 9.03 -3.74
C PRO A 29 6.03 7.95 -2.88
N VAL A 30 5.30 6.86 -2.66
CA VAL A 30 5.82 5.70 -1.93
C VAL A 30 6.17 4.64 -2.96
N PRO A 31 7.39 4.09 -2.94
CA PRO A 31 7.74 3.05 -3.90
C PRO A 31 6.77 1.88 -3.81
N GLY A 32 6.23 1.47 -4.97
CA GLY A 32 5.24 0.40 -5.01
C GLY A 32 5.75 -0.91 -4.45
N ASN A 33 7.01 -1.22 -4.68
CA ASN A 33 7.60 -2.45 -4.14
C ASN A 33 7.63 -2.44 -2.62
N TYR A 34 7.95 -1.30 -2.02
CA TYR A 34 7.96 -1.19 -0.57
C TYR A 34 6.54 -1.33 -0.02
N ALA A 35 5.58 -0.63 -0.65
CA ALA A 35 4.18 -0.68 -0.21
C ALA A 35 3.63 -2.10 -0.31
N SER A 36 3.92 -2.79 -1.39
CA SER A 36 3.44 -4.15 -1.61
C SER A 36 4.07 -5.12 -0.62
N LYS A 37 5.38 -5.07 -0.47
CA LYS A 37 6.11 -5.98 0.38
C LYS A 37 5.75 -5.80 1.85
N SER A 38 5.52 -4.57 2.26
CA SER A 38 5.16 -4.25 3.64
C SER A 38 3.66 -4.34 3.88
N ARG A 39 2.89 -4.64 2.85
CA ARG A 39 1.43 -4.72 2.93
C ARG A 39 0.84 -3.47 3.55
N LEU A 40 1.24 -2.32 3.03
CA LEU A 40 0.66 -1.05 3.47
C LEU A 40 -0.78 -0.96 3.00
N ILE A 41 -1.66 -0.43 3.84
CA ILE A 41 -3.03 -0.14 3.45
C ILE A 41 -3.38 1.29 3.82
N GLU A 42 -4.45 1.80 3.23
CA GLU A 42 -4.90 3.17 3.47
C GLU A 42 -5.07 3.41 4.96
N GLY A 43 -4.51 4.50 5.45
CA GLY A 43 -4.60 4.85 6.86
C GLY A 43 -3.39 4.48 7.69
N ASP A 44 -2.49 3.63 7.16
CA ASP A 44 -1.24 3.35 7.88
C ASP A 44 -0.45 4.64 8.03
N SER A 45 0.11 4.85 9.20
CA SER A 45 0.93 6.04 9.46
C SER A 45 2.37 5.77 9.06
N LEU A 46 2.93 6.70 8.33
CA LEU A 46 4.27 6.58 7.80
C LEU A 46 5.14 7.73 8.27
N LYS A 47 6.42 7.43 8.40
CA LYS A 47 7.46 8.43 8.62
C LYS A 47 8.37 8.41 7.40
N LEU A 48 8.59 9.56 6.80
CA LEU A 48 9.51 9.72 5.69
C LEU A 48 10.73 10.47 6.18
N MET A 49 11.89 9.87 6.03
CA MET A 49 13.15 10.55 6.31
C MET A 49 13.78 10.91 4.97
N ILE A 50 14.01 12.20 4.76
CA ILE A 50 14.65 12.69 3.55
C ILE A 50 16.09 12.96 3.91
N LEU A 51 16.99 12.28 3.23
CA LEU A 51 18.40 12.42 3.51
C LEU A 51 18.99 13.56 2.71
N GLU A 52 20.15 14.06 3.11
CA GLU A 52 20.75 15.19 2.43
C GLU A 52 21.16 14.86 0.99
N ASP A 53 21.30 13.59 0.62
CA ASP A 53 21.57 13.22 -0.76
C ASP A 53 20.30 13.04 -1.58
N GLY A 54 19.13 13.37 -1.00
CA GLY A 54 17.86 13.25 -1.70
C GLY A 54 17.18 11.92 -1.57
N THR A 55 17.79 10.96 -0.89
CA THR A 55 17.21 9.63 -0.69
C THR A 55 16.01 9.71 0.25
N TYR A 56 14.96 8.98 -0.11
CA TYR A 56 13.76 8.85 0.71
C TYR A 56 13.76 7.51 1.42
N PHE A 57 13.59 7.54 2.74
CA PHE A 57 13.42 6.34 3.54
C PHE A 57 12.07 6.39 4.20
N PHE A 58 11.22 5.41 3.90
CA PHE A 58 9.90 5.31 4.52
C PHE A 58 9.91 4.27 5.62
N LYS A 59 9.18 4.53 6.69
CA LYS A 59 8.99 3.56 7.76
C LYS A 59 7.54 3.64 8.21
N ARG A 60 6.89 2.49 8.34
CA ARG A 60 5.55 2.44 8.91
C ARG A 60 5.69 2.58 10.42
N VAL A 61 5.01 3.58 11.00
CA VAL A 61 5.12 3.84 12.43
C VAL A 61 3.88 3.43 13.20
N ASP A 62 2.75 3.29 12.51
CA ASP A 62 1.54 2.80 13.15
C ASP A 62 0.66 2.15 12.11
N LEU A 63 -0.08 1.12 12.51
CA LEU A 63 -0.93 0.36 11.62
C LEU A 63 -2.39 0.69 11.90
N VAL A 64 -3.12 1.08 10.85
CA VAL A 64 -4.57 1.19 10.96
C VAL A 64 -5.12 -0.21 11.15
N GLN A 65 -6.28 -0.30 11.77
CA GLN A 65 -6.91 -1.60 12.00
C GLN A 65 -7.23 -2.27 10.65
N ARG A 66 -6.84 -3.53 10.53
CA ARG A 66 -7.06 -4.31 9.30
C ARG A 66 -8.40 -5.00 9.36
N ILE A 67 -9.07 -5.03 8.21
CA ILE A 67 -10.25 -5.86 8.00
C ILE A 67 -9.82 -6.92 7.00
N LYS A 68 -9.87 -8.19 7.42
CA LYS A 68 -9.46 -9.31 6.57
C LYS A 68 -10.65 -9.87 5.85
N PHE A 69 -10.48 -10.24 4.60
CA PHE A 69 -11.57 -10.81 3.82
C PHE A 69 -11.02 -11.73 2.73
N ILE A 70 -11.92 -12.58 2.21
CA ILE A 70 -11.63 -13.41 1.06
C ILE A 70 -12.26 -12.73 -0.13
N GLY A 71 -11.51 -12.52 -1.18
CA GLY A 71 -12.01 -11.85 -2.37
C GLY A 71 -11.66 -12.61 -3.63
N ARG A 72 -12.22 -12.14 -4.73
CA ARG A 72 -11.96 -12.74 -6.03
C ARG A 72 -11.41 -11.67 -6.95
N VAL A 73 -10.41 -12.06 -7.71
CA VAL A 73 -9.78 -11.14 -8.66
C VAL A 73 -10.68 -11.04 -9.88
N LEU A 74 -10.99 -9.80 -10.26
CA LEU A 74 -11.79 -9.50 -11.44
C LEU A 74 -11.05 -8.53 -12.34
N ASP A 75 -11.28 -8.65 -13.65
CA ASP A 75 -10.78 -7.69 -14.62
C ASP A 75 -11.88 -6.65 -14.86
N ARG A 76 -11.57 -5.39 -14.61
CA ARG A 76 -12.49 -4.29 -14.85
C ARG A 76 -11.80 -3.28 -15.75
N ASP A 77 -12.16 -3.29 -17.01
CA ASP A 77 -11.61 -2.36 -18.02
C ASP A 77 -10.08 -2.45 -18.05
N GLU A 78 -9.57 -3.66 -18.13
CA GLU A 78 -8.14 -3.95 -18.20
C GLU A 78 -7.37 -3.65 -16.92
N HIS A 79 -8.07 -3.42 -15.81
CA HIS A 79 -7.44 -3.30 -14.49
C HIS A 79 -7.98 -4.39 -13.59
N LEU A 80 -7.09 -5.03 -12.85
CA LEU A 80 -7.52 -6.04 -11.90
C LEU A 80 -7.96 -5.37 -10.61
N VAL A 81 -9.09 -5.83 -10.06
CA VAL A 81 -9.60 -5.41 -8.77
C VAL A 81 -9.95 -6.64 -7.96
N ILE A 82 -10.12 -6.47 -6.65
CA ILE A 82 -10.53 -7.54 -5.76
C ILE A 82 -11.97 -7.26 -5.34
N LYS A 83 -12.85 -8.23 -5.52
CA LYS A 83 -14.26 -8.08 -5.15
C LYS A 83 -14.54 -8.92 -3.92
N ASP A 84 -15.17 -8.33 -2.90
CA ASP A 84 -15.57 -9.09 -1.71
C ASP A 84 -16.98 -9.68 -1.90
N LYS A 85 -17.45 -10.41 -0.89
CA LYS A 85 -18.74 -11.10 -1.01
C LYS A 85 -19.93 -10.15 -1.01
N GLU A 86 -19.75 -8.92 -0.53
CA GLU A 86 -20.80 -7.91 -0.60
C GLU A 86 -20.79 -7.15 -1.92
N GLY A 87 -19.87 -7.45 -2.80
CA GLY A 87 -19.79 -6.79 -4.09
C GLY A 87 -18.92 -5.55 -4.11
N ARG A 88 -18.28 -5.20 -2.99
CA ARG A 88 -17.36 -4.06 -2.97
C ARG A 88 -16.11 -4.43 -3.72
N GLN A 89 -15.56 -3.46 -4.44
CA GLN A 89 -14.37 -3.66 -5.25
C GLN A 89 -13.24 -2.80 -4.71
N TYR A 90 -12.05 -3.39 -4.68
CA TYR A 90 -10.86 -2.73 -4.13
C TYR A 90 -9.78 -2.69 -5.19
N ARG A 91 -9.07 -1.59 -5.24
CA ARG A 91 -7.90 -1.44 -6.10
C ARG A 91 -6.74 -2.21 -5.47
N VAL A 92 -5.80 -2.63 -6.30
CA VAL A 92 -4.63 -3.34 -5.83
C VAL A 92 -3.41 -2.80 -6.59
N LEU A 93 -2.27 -2.72 -5.91
CA LEU A 93 -1.06 -2.17 -6.51
C LEU A 93 -0.56 -3.08 -7.63
N GLU A 94 -0.02 -2.48 -8.67
CA GLU A 94 0.56 -3.22 -9.80
C GLU A 94 1.65 -4.17 -9.33
N GLU A 95 2.48 -3.73 -8.39
CA GLU A 95 3.56 -4.55 -7.84
C GLU A 95 3.02 -5.80 -7.15
N THR A 96 1.88 -5.67 -6.49
CA THR A 96 1.22 -6.79 -5.84
C THR A 96 0.68 -7.77 -6.87
N ILE A 97 0.09 -7.24 -7.94
CA ILE A 97 -0.41 -8.06 -9.03
C ILE A 97 0.72 -8.90 -9.61
N ARG A 98 1.87 -8.29 -9.86
CA ARG A 98 3.01 -8.99 -10.42
C ARG A 98 3.60 -10.00 -9.45
N TYR A 99 3.73 -9.63 -8.19
CA TYR A 99 4.33 -10.51 -7.19
C TYR A 99 3.56 -11.81 -7.04
N PHE A 100 2.22 -11.71 -6.98
CA PHE A 100 1.38 -12.90 -6.81
C PHE A 100 0.91 -13.48 -8.14
N ALA A 101 1.29 -12.87 -9.26
CA ALA A 101 0.84 -13.28 -10.60
C ALA A 101 -0.68 -13.38 -10.64
N LEU A 102 -1.36 -12.35 -10.14
CA LEU A 102 -2.82 -12.39 -10.03
C LEU A 102 -3.48 -12.43 -11.40
N GLN A 103 -4.51 -13.27 -11.51
CA GLN A 103 -5.29 -13.42 -12.73
C GLN A 103 -6.76 -13.47 -12.36
N GLU A 104 -7.59 -13.04 -13.30
CA GLU A 104 -9.03 -13.07 -13.12
C GLU A 104 -9.50 -14.43 -12.69
N GLY A 105 -10.39 -14.48 -11.69
CA GLY A 105 -10.96 -15.71 -11.18
C GLY A 105 -10.27 -16.28 -9.97
N MET A 106 -9.05 -15.81 -9.66
CA MET A 106 -8.34 -16.31 -8.49
C MET A 106 -9.00 -15.84 -7.21
N GLU A 107 -8.93 -16.69 -6.18
CA GLU A 107 -9.38 -16.32 -4.85
C GLU A 107 -8.18 -15.90 -4.02
N VAL A 108 -8.33 -14.85 -3.24
CA VAL A 108 -7.23 -14.31 -2.44
C VAL A 108 -7.70 -13.98 -1.03
N ALA A 109 -6.77 -14.12 -0.09
CA ALA A 109 -6.95 -13.55 1.24
C ALA A 109 -6.39 -12.14 1.20
N ALA A 110 -7.16 -11.17 1.62
CA ALA A 110 -6.81 -9.76 1.49
C ALA A 110 -7.11 -9.00 2.76
N GLU A 111 -6.55 -7.80 2.84
CA GLU A 111 -6.76 -6.88 3.96
C GLU A 111 -7.07 -5.50 3.42
N THR A 112 -7.94 -4.79 4.13
CA THR A 112 -8.23 -3.39 3.84
C THR A 112 -8.48 -2.66 5.16
N SER A 113 -8.71 -1.36 5.10
CA SER A 113 -9.14 -0.60 6.26
C SER A 113 -10.62 -0.27 6.13
N GLU A 114 -11.23 0.17 7.22
CA GLU A 114 -12.66 0.52 7.18
C GLU A 114 -12.87 1.66 6.18
N GLY A 115 -13.79 1.45 5.25
CA GLY A 115 -14.05 2.41 4.18
C GLY A 115 -12.94 2.50 3.14
N GLY A 116 -11.95 1.62 3.21
CA GLY A 116 -10.83 1.66 2.29
C GLY A 116 -11.20 1.29 0.87
N ARG A 117 -10.44 1.81 -0.09
CA ARG A 117 -10.66 1.53 -1.51
C ARG A 117 -9.55 0.67 -2.08
N TRP A 118 -8.54 0.38 -1.30
CA TRP A 118 -7.40 -0.43 -1.70
C TRP A 118 -7.30 -1.65 -0.82
N ALA A 119 -6.84 -2.74 -1.40
CA ALA A 119 -6.60 -3.97 -0.64
C ALA A 119 -5.15 -4.39 -0.81
N ALA A 120 -4.58 -4.92 0.27
CA ALA A 120 -3.30 -5.60 0.23
C ALA A 120 -3.59 -7.09 0.19
N ILE A 121 -2.76 -7.84 -0.52
CA ILE A 121 -2.97 -9.28 -0.65
C ILE A 121 -2.07 -9.99 0.35
N VAL A 122 -2.68 -10.88 1.13
CA VAL A 122 -1.94 -11.69 2.09
C VAL A 122 -1.41 -12.93 1.40
N ASN A 123 -2.27 -13.64 0.67
CA ASN A 123 -1.86 -14.80 -0.12
C ASN A 123 -2.97 -15.21 -1.08
N VAL A 124 -2.60 -16.01 -2.07
CA VAL A 124 -3.55 -16.61 -2.99
C VAL A 124 -4.05 -17.91 -2.34
N ILE A 125 -5.33 -18.15 -2.46
CA ILE A 125 -5.94 -19.34 -1.87
C ILE A 125 -5.93 -20.49 -2.87
#